data_8c4bb107dec6139787e8af9edc17e9ff
#
_entry.id   8c4bb107dec6139787e8af9edc17e9ff
#
_cell.length_a   1.000
_cell.length_b   1.000
_cell.length_c   1.000
_cell.angle_alpha   90.00
_cell.angle_beta   90.00
_cell.angle_gamma   90.00
#
_symmetry.space_group_name_H-M   'P 1'
#
loop_
_entity.id
_entity.type
_entity.pdbx_description
1 polymer ?
#
loop_
_entity_poly.entity_id
_entity_poly.type
_entity_poly.pdbx_seq_one_letter_code
_entity_poly.pdbx_strand_id
1 'polypeptide(L)'
;MNATTEHAPAPVPAPDAGPGAADADGAAPPAIAALRTHAVARHRLGEGGAVSIQAEPQVLASEVPIALVFNGISHAVMMGTPSDLEDFALGFALTEGILDSAADCYGIEVRAVAAEAAGLPSGMDGIEVQLDVASRCFARLKDRRRSMSGRTGCGVCGVDSFAALDLSFAPLPAHDWIARVDADAVCAAIAALPPLQLLNAEAGAVHAAGWAGLDGQLTDVLEDVGRHNALDKLV
;
A
#
# COMPACT_ATOMS: atom_id res chain seq x y z
N MET A 1 -59.01 1.96 16.01
CA MET A 1 -57.86 1.07 16.14
C MET A 1 -57.42 0.74 14.74
N ASN A 2 -56.49 1.50 14.16
CA ASN A 2 -55.92 1.25 12.83
C ASN A 2 -54.53 0.66 13.03
N ALA A 3 -54.36 -0.59 12.64
CA ALA A 3 -53.07 -1.25 12.60
C ALA A 3 -52.37 -0.86 11.31
N THR A 4 -51.28 -0.11 11.42
CA THR A 4 -50.35 0.19 10.34
C THR A 4 -49.44 -1.04 10.15
N THR A 5 -49.59 -1.71 9.05
CA THR A 5 -48.69 -2.78 8.60
C THR A 5 -47.40 -2.16 8.06
N GLU A 6 -46.34 -2.33 8.78
CA GLU A 6 -44.99 -1.94 8.39
C GLU A 6 -44.48 -2.93 7.34
N HIS A 7 -44.22 -2.41 6.14
CA HIS A 7 -43.76 -3.21 5.00
C HIS A 7 -42.22 -3.26 5.07
N ALA A 8 -41.64 -4.44 5.32
CA ALA A 8 -40.24 -4.68 5.26
C ALA A 8 -39.70 -4.52 3.82
N PRO A 9 -38.57 -3.86 3.58
CA PRO A 9 -37.99 -3.74 2.25
C PRO A 9 -37.52 -5.11 1.74
N ALA A 10 -37.75 -5.35 0.45
CA ALA A 10 -37.33 -6.56 -0.25
C ALA A 10 -35.80 -6.69 -0.28
N PRO A 11 -35.25 -7.91 -0.26
CA PRO A 11 -33.81 -8.12 -0.34
C PRO A 11 -33.28 -7.68 -1.71
N VAL A 12 -32.17 -6.92 -1.66
CA VAL A 12 -31.40 -6.50 -2.85
C VAL A 12 -30.79 -7.76 -3.49
N PRO A 13 -31.02 -8.01 -4.80
CA PRO A 13 -30.39 -9.15 -5.48
C PRO A 13 -28.87 -9.02 -5.49
N ALA A 14 -28.19 -10.13 -5.27
CA ALA A 14 -26.73 -10.23 -5.41
C ALA A 14 -26.34 -9.87 -6.86
N PRO A 15 -25.20 -9.18 -7.07
CA PRO A 15 -24.73 -8.90 -8.41
C PRO A 15 -24.41 -10.24 -9.12
N ASP A 16 -25.01 -10.42 -10.30
CA ASP A 16 -24.72 -11.52 -11.21
C ASP A 16 -23.23 -11.54 -11.53
N ALA A 17 -22.62 -12.71 -11.38
CA ALA A 17 -21.29 -12.97 -11.91
C ALA A 17 -21.41 -12.96 -13.45
N GLY A 18 -21.10 -11.82 -14.06
CA GLY A 18 -21.02 -11.69 -15.50
C GLY A 18 -19.98 -12.66 -16.09
N PRO A 19 -20.19 -13.11 -17.35
CA PRO A 19 -19.30 -14.06 -18.01
C PRO A 19 -17.90 -13.46 -18.13
N GLY A 20 -16.88 -14.30 -17.86
CA GLY A 20 -15.49 -13.95 -18.00
C GLY A 20 -15.21 -13.27 -19.34
N ALA A 21 -14.59 -12.11 -19.30
CA ALA A 21 -14.11 -11.41 -20.48
C ALA A 21 -13.04 -12.29 -21.14
N ALA A 22 -13.42 -12.86 -22.29
CA ALA A 22 -12.49 -13.50 -23.20
C ALA A 22 -11.56 -12.43 -23.80
N ASP A 23 -10.30 -12.77 -23.84
CA ASP A 23 -9.17 -12.20 -24.57
C ASP A 23 -9.53 -11.18 -25.66
N ALA A 24 -9.42 -9.90 -25.33
CA ALA A 24 -9.16 -8.86 -26.31
C ALA A 24 -7.63 -8.78 -26.45
N ASP A 25 -7.15 -9.06 -27.64
CA ASP A 25 -5.80 -8.84 -28.14
C ASP A 25 -5.37 -7.39 -27.80
N GLY A 26 -4.74 -7.19 -26.65
CA GLY A 26 -4.37 -5.90 -26.13
C GLY A 26 -2.95 -5.96 -25.57
N ALA A 27 -2.07 -5.16 -26.17
CA ALA A 27 -0.78 -4.85 -25.60
C ALA A 27 -0.98 -4.51 -24.11
N ALA A 28 -0.14 -5.08 -23.24
CA ALA A 28 -0.18 -4.78 -21.81
C ALA A 28 -0.21 -3.24 -21.62
N PRO A 29 -1.10 -2.71 -20.78
CA PRO A 29 -1.15 -1.27 -20.54
C PRO A 29 0.24 -0.78 -20.12
N PRO A 30 0.64 0.44 -20.57
CA PRO A 30 1.97 0.95 -20.27
C PRO A 30 2.17 1.01 -18.75
N ALA A 31 3.37 0.67 -18.30
CA ALA A 31 3.74 0.76 -16.88
C ALA A 31 3.48 2.18 -16.37
N ILE A 32 2.83 2.30 -15.22
CA ILE A 32 2.58 3.59 -14.59
C ILE A 32 3.89 4.08 -13.99
N ALA A 33 4.35 5.27 -14.39
CA ALA A 33 5.61 5.82 -13.92
C ALA A 33 5.50 6.30 -12.46
N ALA A 34 6.52 6.01 -11.66
CA ALA A 34 6.62 6.46 -10.26
C ALA A 34 6.78 7.99 -10.13
N LEU A 35 7.31 8.63 -11.14
CA LEU A 35 7.48 10.09 -11.22
C LEU A 35 6.81 10.65 -12.47
N ARG A 36 6.14 11.78 -12.33
CA ARG A 36 5.50 12.49 -13.43
C ARG A 36 5.77 13.99 -13.35
N THR A 37 5.98 14.62 -14.50
CA THR A 37 6.12 16.08 -14.59
C THR A 37 4.76 16.74 -14.80
N HIS A 38 4.44 17.68 -13.94
CA HIS A 38 3.23 18.49 -14.01
C HIS A 38 3.56 19.98 -14.07
N ALA A 39 2.73 20.77 -14.76
CA ALA A 39 2.78 22.21 -14.66
C ALA A 39 2.14 22.64 -13.34
N VAL A 40 2.91 23.31 -12.49
CA VAL A 40 2.44 23.81 -11.20
C VAL A 40 2.52 25.34 -11.15
N ALA A 41 1.62 25.96 -10.41
CA ALA A 41 1.67 27.37 -10.09
C ALA A 41 2.36 27.57 -8.73
N ARG A 42 3.60 28.07 -8.74
CA ARG A 42 4.34 28.38 -7.53
C ARG A 42 4.00 29.78 -7.01
N HIS A 43 3.41 29.84 -5.85
CA HIS A 43 3.11 31.09 -5.17
C HIS A 43 4.21 31.41 -4.17
N ARG A 44 4.84 32.59 -4.30
CA ARG A 44 5.84 33.06 -3.35
C ARG A 44 5.31 34.31 -2.67
N LEU A 45 5.34 34.30 -1.32
CA LEU A 45 5.05 35.48 -0.52
C LEU A 45 6.33 36.26 -0.31
N GLY A 46 6.39 37.47 -0.86
CA GLY A 46 7.50 38.39 -0.68
C GLY A 46 7.31 39.31 0.53
N GLU A 47 8.32 40.14 0.80
CA GLU A 47 8.26 41.16 1.84
C GLU A 47 7.10 42.14 1.56
N GLY A 48 6.37 42.54 2.61
CA GLY A 48 5.20 43.41 2.49
C GLY A 48 3.92 42.73 1.99
N GLY A 49 3.89 41.39 1.92
CA GLY A 49 2.70 40.62 1.54
C GLY A 49 2.44 40.53 0.04
N ALA A 50 3.39 40.96 -0.80
CA ALA A 50 3.28 40.79 -2.24
C ALA A 50 3.35 39.32 -2.62
N VAL A 51 2.40 38.85 -3.45
CA VAL A 51 2.37 37.48 -3.96
C VAL A 51 2.83 37.47 -5.42
N SER A 52 3.87 36.69 -5.73
CA SER A 52 4.25 36.38 -7.12
C SER A 52 3.81 34.95 -7.48
N ILE A 53 3.32 34.76 -8.69
CA ILE A 53 2.88 33.48 -9.21
C ILE A 53 3.69 33.15 -10.45
N GLN A 54 4.32 32.00 -10.46
CA GLN A 54 5.09 31.50 -11.60
C GLN A 54 4.60 30.10 -11.97
N ALA A 55 4.32 29.89 -13.24
CA ALA A 55 4.07 28.55 -13.76
C ALA A 55 5.41 27.89 -14.10
N GLU A 56 5.65 26.70 -13.56
CA GLU A 56 6.86 25.94 -13.82
C GLU A 56 6.58 24.43 -13.87
N PRO A 57 7.37 23.66 -14.63
CA PRO A 57 7.29 22.20 -14.55
C PRO A 57 7.87 21.72 -13.20
N GLN A 58 7.17 20.81 -12.55
CA GLN A 58 7.60 20.15 -11.31
C GLN A 58 7.47 18.65 -11.45
N VAL A 59 8.50 17.91 -11.03
CA VAL A 59 8.42 16.47 -10.89
C VAL A 59 7.67 16.15 -9.59
N LEU A 60 6.66 15.29 -9.69
CA LEU A 60 5.84 14.83 -8.59
C LEU A 60 5.89 13.32 -8.50
N ALA A 61 5.87 12.78 -7.30
CA ALA A 61 5.66 11.34 -7.08
C ALA A 61 4.23 10.96 -7.47
N SER A 62 4.10 9.86 -8.20
CA SER A 62 2.79 9.28 -8.51
C SER A 62 2.28 8.53 -7.29
N GLU A 63 0.99 8.71 -7.01
CA GLU A 63 0.23 7.95 -6.04
C GLU A 63 -0.95 7.32 -6.76
N VAL A 64 -1.04 6.00 -6.76
CA VAL A 64 -2.07 5.27 -7.50
C VAL A 64 -2.73 4.22 -6.60
N PRO A 65 -3.99 3.84 -6.88
CA PRO A 65 -4.62 2.73 -6.20
C PRO A 65 -3.98 1.40 -6.63
N ILE A 66 -3.57 0.61 -5.64
CA ILE A 66 -2.95 -0.70 -5.78
C ILE A 66 -3.85 -1.72 -5.10
N ALA A 67 -4.48 -2.58 -5.90
CA ALA A 67 -5.33 -3.66 -5.41
C ALA A 67 -4.47 -4.90 -5.13
N LEU A 68 -4.49 -5.38 -3.90
CA LEU A 68 -3.84 -6.62 -3.48
C LEU A 68 -4.84 -7.78 -3.57
N VAL A 69 -4.53 -8.75 -4.42
CA VAL A 69 -5.40 -9.88 -4.76
C VAL A 69 -4.71 -11.19 -4.39
N PHE A 70 -5.33 -11.99 -3.53
CA PHE A 70 -4.80 -13.27 -3.08
C PHE A 70 -5.62 -14.41 -3.65
N ASN A 71 -5.00 -15.29 -4.45
CA ASN A 71 -5.65 -16.41 -5.13
C ASN A 71 -6.98 -15.99 -5.80
N GLY A 72 -6.96 -14.87 -6.54
CA GLY A 72 -8.11 -14.33 -7.28
C GLY A 72 -9.15 -13.58 -6.43
N ILE A 73 -8.92 -13.36 -5.13
CA ILE A 73 -9.83 -12.58 -4.27
C ILE A 73 -9.16 -11.28 -3.84
N SER A 74 -9.72 -10.14 -4.24
CA SER A 74 -9.27 -8.82 -3.80
C SER A 74 -9.41 -8.70 -2.28
N HIS A 75 -8.35 -8.29 -1.61
CA HIS A 75 -8.27 -8.14 -0.15
C HIS A 75 -8.27 -6.68 0.30
N ALA A 76 -7.40 -5.89 -0.26
CA ALA A 76 -7.22 -4.48 0.09
C ALA A 76 -6.89 -3.65 -1.15
N VAL A 77 -7.21 -2.36 -1.10
CA VAL A 77 -6.71 -1.37 -2.04
C VAL A 77 -5.92 -0.34 -1.24
N MET A 78 -4.66 -0.17 -1.59
CA MET A 78 -3.75 0.77 -0.95
C MET A 78 -3.39 1.88 -1.93
N MET A 79 -3.20 3.09 -1.44
CA MET A 79 -2.62 4.16 -2.24
C MET A 79 -1.11 4.12 -2.05
N GLY A 80 -0.35 4.08 -3.15
CA GLY A 80 1.11 3.94 -3.09
C GLY A 80 1.82 4.38 -4.36
N THR A 81 3.13 4.46 -4.27
CA THR A 81 4.00 4.73 -5.43
C THR A 81 4.13 3.45 -6.28
N PRO A 82 3.95 3.54 -7.61
CA PRO A 82 4.00 2.39 -8.50
C PRO A 82 5.44 1.92 -8.81
N SER A 83 6.19 1.59 -7.77
CA SER A 83 7.53 1.00 -7.81
C SER A 83 7.63 -0.12 -6.77
N ASP A 84 8.50 -1.09 -6.98
CA ASP A 84 8.81 -2.17 -6.03
C ASP A 84 7.53 -2.87 -5.53
N LEU A 85 6.63 -3.17 -6.47
CA LEU A 85 5.26 -3.61 -6.15
C LEU A 85 5.20 -5.06 -5.71
N GLU A 86 6.13 -5.89 -6.16
CA GLU A 86 6.25 -7.29 -5.72
C GLU A 86 6.72 -7.32 -4.27
N ASP A 87 7.73 -6.50 -3.93
CA ASP A 87 8.23 -6.35 -2.56
C ASP A 87 7.13 -5.79 -1.65
N PHE A 88 6.41 -4.75 -2.12
CA PHE A 88 5.28 -4.18 -1.39
C PHE A 88 4.23 -5.24 -1.06
N ALA A 89 3.81 -6.03 -2.04
CA ALA A 89 2.74 -6.99 -1.85
C ALA A 89 3.16 -8.15 -0.94
N LEU A 90 4.41 -8.61 -1.06
CA LEU A 90 4.97 -9.64 -0.20
C LEU A 90 5.13 -9.16 1.24
N GLY A 91 5.74 -7.98 1.42
CA GLY A 91 5.94 -7.39 2.74
C GLY A 91 4.63 -7.08 3.44
N PHE A 92 3.65 -6.48 2.72
CA PHE A 92 2.29 -6.30 3.25
C PHE A 92 1.68 -7.63 3.73
N ALA A 93 1.83 -8.69 2.93
CA ALA A 93 1.27 -9.99 3.29
C ALA A 93 1.93 -10.60 4.54
N LEU A 94 3.22 -10.33 4.76
CA LEU A 94 3.96 -10.75 5.95
C LEU A 94 3.60 -9.92 7.18
N THR A 95 3.59 -8.59 7.05
CA THR A 95 3.33 -7.66 8.17
C THR A 95 1.90 -7.77 8.67
N GLU A 96 0.92 -7.98 7.76
CA GLU A 96 -0.47 -8.24 8.10
C GLU A 96 -0.71 -9.68 8.59
N GLY A 97 0.33 -10.53 8.62
CA GLY A 97 0.23 -11.93 9.04
C GLY A 97 -0.70 -12.76 8.16
N ILE A 98 -0.81 -12.39 6.89
CA ILE A 98 -1.50 -13.20 5.87
C ILE A 98 -0.61 -14.41 5.56
N LEU A 99 0.67 -14.18 5.36
CA LEU A 99 1.70 -15.20 5.20
C LEU A 99 2.49 -15.40 6.49
N ASP A 100 2.96 -16.61 6.73
CA ASP A 100 3.86 -16.93 7.84
C ASP A 100 5.34 -16.79 7.42
N SER A 101 5.61 -16.90 6.12
CA SER A 101 6.92 -16.71 5.51
C SER A 101 6.80 -16.41 4.02
N ALA A 102 7.85 -15.85 3.42
CA ALA A 102 7.91 -15.62 1.97
C ALA A 102 7.75 -16.91 1.15
N ALA A 103 8.12 -18.07 1.71
CA ALA A 103 7.94 -19.37 1.05
C ALA A 103 6.47 -19.78 0.85
N ASP A 104 5.54 -19.09 1.50
CA ASP A 104 4.10 -19.29 1.33
C ASP A 104 3.51 -18.53 0.13
N CYS A 105 4.31 -17.68 -0.51
CA CYS A 105 4.00 -17.02 -1.77
C CYS A 105 4.65 -17.80 -2.92
N TYR A 106 3.85 -18.28 -3.86
CA TYR A 106 4.30 -19.10 -4.98
C TYR A 106 4.52 -18.29 -6.25
N GLY A 107 3.96 -17.09 -6.30
CA GLY A 107 4.11 -16.18 -7.44
C GLY A 107 3.43 -14.85 -7.18
N ILE A 108 3.95 -13.81 -7.82
CA ILE A 108 3.38 -12.46 -7.80
C ILE A 108 3.30 -11.98 -9.25
N GLU A 109 2.16 -11.46 -9.64
CA GLU A 109 1.94 -10.86 -10.96
C GLU A 109 1.42 -9.44 -10.78
N VAL A 110 2.08 -8.48 -11.43
CA VAL A 110 1.72 -7.05 -11.40
C VAL A 110 1.10 -6.66 -12.72
N ARG A 111 -0.09 -6.08 -12.69
CA ARG A 111 -0.82 -5.63 -13.88
C ARG A 111 -1.33 -4.21 -13.70
N ALA A 112 -1.09 -3.34 -14.68
CA ALA A 112 -1.80 -2.08 -14.76
C ALA A 112 -3.26 -2.32 -15.19
N VAL A 113 -4.18 -1.59 -14.59
CA VAL A 113 -5.63 -1.69 -14.88
C VAL A 113 -6.14 -0.31 -15.25
N ALA A 114 -6.72 -0.19 -16.44
CA ALA A 114 -7.30 1.07 -16.90
C ALA A 114 -8.45 1.52 -15.98
N ALA A 115 -8.59 2.82 -15.83
CA ALA A 115 -9.59 3.43 -14.95
C ALA A 115 -11.01 2.87 -15.16
N GLU A 116 -11.44 2.72 -16.41
CA GLU A 116 -12.77 2.23 -16.77
C GLU A 116 -12.98 0.77 -16.32
N ALA A 117 -11.95 -0.08 -16.49
CA ALA A 117 -12.01 -1.49 -16.12
C ALA A 117 -12.00 -1.69 -14.59
N ALA A 118 -11.32 -0.78 -13.87
CA ALA A 118 -11.25 -0.78 -12.41
C ALA A 118 -12.43 -0.07 -11.74
N GLY A 119 -13.31 0.59 -12.50
CA GLY A 119 -14.38 1.44 -11.95
C GLY A 119 -13.86 2.68 -11.24
N LEU A 120 -12.68 3.15 -11.61
CA LEU A 120 -12.03 4.34 -11.05
C LEU A 120 -12.41 5.60 -11.83
N PRO A 121 -12.22 6.79 -11.26
CA PRO A 121 -12.39 8.04 -11.97
C PRO A 121 -11.54 8.11 -13.25
N SER A 122 -12.06 8.71 -14.31
CA SER A 122 -11.33 8.87 -15.57
C SER A 122 -9.96 9.51 -15.35
N GLY A 123 -8.92 8.89 -15.91
CA GLY A 123 -7.54 9.32 -15.78
C GLY A 123 -6.82 8.84 -14.51
N MET A 124 -7.48 8.03 -13.67
CA MET A 124 -6.89 7.39 -12.49
C MET A 124 -6.69 5.89 -12.74
N ASP A 125 -5.69 5.54 -13.52
CA ASP A 125 -5.33 4.13 -13.69
C ASP A 125 -4.89 3.51 -12.38
N GLY A 126 -5.19 2.23 -12.21
CA GLY A 126 -4.83 1.45 -11.03
C GLY A 126 -3.81 0.36 -11.34
N ILE A 127 -3.37 -0.29 -10.30
CA ILE A 127 -2.53 -1.49 -10.39
C ILE A 127 -3.20 -2.61 -9.62
N GLU A 128 -3.15 -3.80 -10.18
CA GLU A 128 -3.52 -5.02 -9.50
C GLU A 128 -2.27 -5.87 -9.29
N VAL A 129 -2.00 -6.25 -8.05
CA VAL A 129 -0.94 -7.19 -7.69
C VAL A 129 -1.59 -8.47 -7.20
N GLN A 130 -1.43 -9.51 -8.00
CA GLN A 130 -1.96 -10.85 -7.70
C GLN A 130 -0.88 -11.70 -7.05
N LEU A 131 -1.19 -12.25 -5.88
CA LEU A 131 -0.34 -13.19 -5.17
C LEU A 131 -0.98 -14.58 -5.20
N ASP A 132 -0.21 -15.57 -5.65
CA ASP A 132 -0.55 -16.98 -5.51
C ASP A 132 0.06 -17.49 -4.19
N VAL A 133 -0.81 -17.83 -3.25
CA VAL A 133 -0.40 -18.14 -1.88
C VAL A 133 -0.89 -19.51 -1.41
N ALA A 134 -0.19 -20.05 -0.42
CA ALA A 134 -0.52 -21.32 0.18
C ALA A 134 -1.98 -21.40 0.64
N SER A 135 -2.66 -22.49 0.35
CA SER A 135 -4.09 -22.67 0.63
C SER A 135 -4.44 -22.48 2.11
N ARG A 136 -3.54 -22.82 3.04
CA ARG A 136 -3.73 -22.60 4.48
C ARG A 136 -3.78 -21.11 4.84
N CYS A 137 -2.91 -20.29 4.20
CA CYS A 137 -2.86 -18.85 4.38
C CYS A 137 -4.12 -18.20 3.81
N PHE A 138 -4.54 -18.65 2.63
CA PHE A 138 -5.76 -18.18 1.99
C PHE A 138 -7.03 -18.52 2.78
N ALA A 139 -7.12 -19.70 3.38
CA ALA A 139 -8.23 -20.06 4.25
C ALA A 139 -8.33 -19.12 5.45
N ARG A 140 -7.19 -18.86 6.12
CA ARG A 140 -7.08 -17.90 7.24
C ARG A 140 -7.52 -16.48 6.83
N LEU A 141 -7.11 -16.03 5.64
CA LEU A 141 -7.50 -14.74 5.10
C LEU A 141 -9.03 -14.62 4.94
N LYS A 142 -9.68 -15.66 4.41
CA LYS A 142 -11.16 -15.70 4.25
C LYS A 142 -11.86 -15.61 5.60
N ASP A 143 -11.34 -16.25 6.63
CA ASP A 143 -11.94 -16.23 7.96
C ASP A 143 -11.79 -14.84 8.61
N ARG A 144 -10.62 -14.19 8.46
CA ARG A 144 -10.40 -12.81 8.90
C ARG A 144 -11.33 -11.82 8.18
N ARG A 145 -11.53 -11.94 6.87
CA ARG A 145 -12.45 -11.06 6.11
C ARG A 145 -13.88 -11.05 6.64
N ARG A 146 -14.39 -12.18 7.09
CA ARG A 146 -15.73 -12.26 7.68
C ARG A 146 -15.84 -11.45 8.98
N SER A 147 -14.74 -11.28 9.70
CA SER A 147 -14.69 -10.52 10.94
C SER A 147 -14.31 -9.04 10.75
N MET A 148 -13.85 -8.63 9.56
CA MET A 148 -13.23 -7.33 9.32
C MET A 148 -14.07 -6.35 8.48
N SER A 149 -15.37 -6.60 8.29
CA SER A 149 -16.25 -5.66 7.55
C SER A 149 -16.21 -4.27 8.22
N GLY A 150 -15.40 -3.37 7.69
CA GLY A 150 -15.35 -1.96 8.12
C GLY A 150 -14.05 -1.45 8.74
N ARG A 151 -12.95 -2.22 8.73
CA ARG A 151 -11.67 -1.77 9.31
C ARG A 151 -10.82 -0.98 8.31
N THR A 152 -10.24 0.11 8.76
CA THR A 152 -9.30 0.95 8.01
C THR A 152 -7.93 0.97 8.68
N GLY A 153 -6.84 0.77 7.94
CA GLY A 153 -5.47 1.03 8.37
C GLY A 153 -4.99 0.15 9.53
N CYS A 154 -4.59 0.77 10.64
CA CYS A 154 -3.95 0.11 11.79
C CYS A 154 -4.81 -0.93 12.54
N GLY A 155 -6.00 -1.27 12.04
CA GLY A 155 -6.89 -2.26 12.66
C GLY A 155 -7.54 -1.82 13.98
N VAL A 156 -7.26 -0.61 14.46
CA VAL A 156 -7.82 -0.04 15.71
C VAL A 156 -9.14 0.67 15.45
N CYS A 157 -9.26 1.38 14.30
CA CYS A 157 -10.49 2.07 13.94
C CYS A 157 -11.50 1.09 13.32
N GLY A 158 -12.75 1.18 13.75
CA GLY A 158 -13.83 0.34 13.21
C GLY A 158 -13.98 -1.04 13.87
N VAL A 159 -13.32 -1.30 15.01
CA VAL A 159 -13.66 -2.42 15.88
C VAL A 159 -14.96 -2.10 16.64
N ASP A 160 -15.86 -3.05 16.69
CA ASP A 160 -17.19 -2.91 17.31
C ASP A 160 -17.17 -3.12 18.83
N SER A 161 -16.07 -3.63 19.39
CA SER A 161 -15.91 -3.85 20.82
C SER A 161 -14.45 -3.84 21.25
N PHE A 162 -14.18 -3.48 22.52
CA PHE A 162 -12.83 -3.58 23.09
C PHE A 162 -12.28 -5.02 23.09
N ALA A 163 -13.14 -6.04 23.13
CA ALA A 163 -12.74 -7.43 23.07
C ALA A 163 -12.20 -7.84 21.70
N ALA A 164 -12.58 -7.11 20.64
CA ALA A 164 -12.08 -7.32 19.29
C ALA A 164 -10.77 -6.55 19.02
N LEU A 165 -10.32 -5.74 19.99
CA LEU A 165 -9.06 -5.01 19.92
C LEU A 165 -7.93 -5.90 20.44
N ASP A 166 -7.27 -6.60 19.52
CA ASP A 166 -6.09 -7.39 19.88
C ASP A 166 -4.85 -6.48 19.93
N LEU A 167 -4.41 -6.16 21.13
CA LEU A 167 -3.18 -5.42 21.41
C LEU A 167 -2.10 -6.33 22.02
N SER A 168 -2.32 -7.65 22.00
CA SER A 168 -1.36 -8.61 22.47
C SER A 168 -0.28 -8.86 21.43
N PHE A 169 0.92 -8.43 21.71
CA PHE A 169 2.10 -8.73 20.87
C PHE A 169 2.84 -9.92 21.48
N ALA A 170 3.15 -10.91 20.64
CA ALA A 170 4.08 -11.94 21.05
C ALA A 170 5.44 -11.30 21.35
N PRO A 171 6.09 -11.63 22.47
CA PRO A 171 7.44 -11.14 22.74
C PRO A 171 8.36 -11.52 21.60
N LEU A 172 9.13 -10.55 21.09
CA LEU A 172 10.17 -10.85 20.13
C LEU A 172 11.21 -11.78 20.76
N PRO A 173 11.73 -12.76 20.02
CA PRO A 173 12.78 -13.61 20.53
C PRO A 173 14.00 -12.75 20.90
N ALA A 174 14.63 -13.08 22.02
CA ALA A 174 15.86 -12.43 22.43
C ALA A 174 16.98 -12.83 21.45
N HIS A 175 17.65 -11.85 20.89
CA HIS A 175 18.82 -12.05 20.03
C HIS A 175 20.03 -11.32 20.60
N ASP A 176 21.20 -11.94 20.57
CA ASP A 176 22.44 -11.36 21.08
C ASP A 176 22.85 -10.07 20.37
N TRP A 177 22.42 -9.89 19.11
CA TRP A 177 22.71 -8.69 18.35
C TRP A 177 22.00 -7.44 18.90
N ILE A 178 20.86 -7.59 19.59
CA ILE A 178 20.10 -6.45 20.15
C ILE A 178 20.96 -5.64 21.12
N ALA A 179 21.76 -6.32 21.95
CA ALA A 179 22.66 -5.67 22.90
C ALA A 179 23.86 -4.96 22.23
N ARG A 180 24.06 -5.20 20.93
CA ARG A 180 25.14 -4.58 20.14
C ARG A 180 24.67 -3.40 19.29
N VAL A 181 23.38 -3.09 19.30
CA VAL A 181 22.86 -1.92 18.61
C VAL A 181 23.35 -0.67 19.32
N ASP A 182 24.08 0.18 18.61
CA ASP A 182 24.66 1.42 19.09
C ASP A 182 23.81 2.61 18.59
N ALA A 183 23.62 3.58 19.45
CA ALA A 183 22.93 4.82 19.08
C ALA A 183 23.65 5.57 17.95
N ASP A 184 24.99 5.54 17.94
CA ASP A 184 25.79 6.18 16.90
C ASP A 184 25.59 5.50 15.54
N ALA A 185 25.44 4.16 15.50
CA ALA A 185 25.12 3.42 14.29
C ALA A 185 23.72 3.78 13.76
N VAL A 186 22.73 3.92 14.65
CA VAL A 186 21.38 4.38 14.27
C VAL A 186 21.43 5.79 13.70
N CYS A 187 22.14 6.71 14.35
CA CYS A 187 22.31 8.07 13.86
C CYS A 187 23.05 8.12 12.51
N ALA A 188 24.07 7.28 12.31
CA ALA A 188 24.81 7.16 11.07
C ALA A 188 23.89 6.67 9.92
N ALA A 189 23.08 5.64 10.17
CA ALA A 189 22.12 5.14 9.20
C ALA A 189 21.09 6.21 8.79
N ILE A 190 20.54 6.94 9.76
CA ILE A 190 19.60 8.04 9.49
C ILE A 190 20.26 9.15 8.67
N ALA A 191 21.50 9.51 8.99
CA ALA A 191 22.24 10.54 8.25
C ALA A 191 22.60 10.09 6.82
N ALA A 192 22.80 8.79 6.61
CA ALA A 192 23.12 8.21 5.30
C ALA A 192 21.88 8.03 4.41
N LEU A 193 20.66 8.06 4.96
CA LEU A 193 19.43 7.78 4.22
C LEU A 193 19.11 8.79 3.10
N PRO A 194 19.19 10.14 3.30
CA PRO A 194 18.74 11.10 2.30
C PRO A 194 19.42 10.97 0.92
N PRO A 195 20.72 10.76 0.77
CA PRO A 195 21.33 10.61 -0.54
C PRO A 195 20.95 9.31 -1.27
N LEU A 196 20.35 8.34 -0.59
CA LEU A 196 19.89 7.08 -1.17
C LEU A 196 18.42 7.12 -1.58
N GLN A 197 17.70 8.18 -1.23
CA GLN A 197 16.31 8.39 -1.58
C GLN A 197 16.19 8.99 -2.98
N LEU A 198 16.18 8.16 -4.01
CA LEU A 198 16.19 8.58 -5.41
C LEU A 198 14.90 9.26 -5.85
N LEU A 199 13.75 8.72 -5.43
CA LEU A 199 12.45 9.33 -5.74
C LEU A 199 12.28 10.65 -5.00
N ASN A 200 12.69 10.70 -3.73
CA ASN A 200 12.60 11.91 -2.91
C ASN A 200 13.53 13.00 -3.41
N ALA A 201 14.70 12.66 -3.96
CA ALA A 201 15.63 13.63 -4.56
C ALA A 201 14.97 14.39 -5.73
N GLU A 202 14.10 13.72 -6.50
CA GLU A 202 13.42 14.31 -7.66
C GLU A 202 12.10 15.00 -7.27
N ALA A 203 11.28 14.35 -6.43
CA ALA A 203 9.93 14.81 -6.13
C ALA A 203 9.82 15.58 -4.80
N GLY A 204 10.68 15.29 -3.81
CA GLY A 204 10.70 15.95 -2.49
C GLY A 204 9.50 15.63 -1.61
N ALA A 205 8.79 14.52 -1.85
CA ALA A 205 7.50 14.24 -1.20
C ALA A 205 7.26 12.73 -0.96
N VAL A 206 8.31 11.94 -0.76
CA VAL A 206 8.21 10.51 -0.46
C VAL A 206 8.93 10.17 0.86
N HIS A 207 8.47 9.11 1.49
CA HIS A 207 9.10 8.50 2.64
C HIS A 207 10.06 7.39 2.20
N ALA A 208 10.94 6.99 3.10
CA ALA A 208 11.79 5.83 2.89
C ALA A 208 11.87 4.96 4.14
N ALA A 209 12.10 3.67 3.93
CA ALA A 209 12.57 2.74 4.93
C ALA A 209 13.93 2.21 4.49
N GLY A 210 14.83 2.00 5.45
CA GLY A 210 16.18 1.53 5.18
C GLY A 210 16.57 0.39 6.11
N TRP A 211 17.20 -0.64 5.56
CA TRP A 211 17.80 -1.72 6.32
C TRP A 211 19.27 -1.40 6.57
N ALA A 212 19.70 -1.45 7.82
CA ALA A 212 21.07 -1.13 8.21
C ALA A 212 21.72 -2.28 8.97
N GLY A 213 23.02 -2.45 8.75
CA GLY A 213 23.86 -3.29 9.59
C GLY A 213 24.11 -2.66 10.98
N LEU A 214 24.74 -3.44 11.88
CA LEU A 214 25.09 -2.97 13.21
C LEU A 214 26.13 -1.84 13.22
N ASP A 215 26.78 -1.61 12.10
CA ASP A 215 27.70 -0.51 11.85
C ASP A 215 27.03 0.76 11.33
N GLY A 216 25.70 0.71 11.15
CA GLY A 216 24.92 1.82 10.60
C GLY A 216 25.01 1.97 9.09
N GLN A 217 25.64 1.04 8.36
CA GLN A 217 25.64 1.07 6.90
C GLN A 217 24.30 0.55 6.35
N LEU A 218 23.67 1.36 5.50
CA LEU A 218 22.44 0.97 4.80
C LEU A 218 22.78 0.01 3.66
N THR A 219 22.08 -1.12 3.60
CA THR A 219 22.19 -2.12 2.53
C THR A 219 21.06 -1.96 1.52
N ASP A 220 19.87 -1.65 2.00
CA ASP A 220 18.66 -1.52 1.19
C ASP A 220 17.88 -0.28 1.61
N VAL A 221 17.31 0.43 0.64
CA VAL A 221 16.46 1.60 0.86
C VAL A 221 15.32 1.54 -0.13
N LEU A 222 14.10 1.53 0.37
CA LEU A 222 12.89 1.52 -0.43
C LEU A 222 12.01 2.73 -0.11
N GLU A 223 11.38 3.29 -1.16
CA GLU A 223 10.65 4.55 -1.07
C GLU A 223 9.19 4.38 -1.46
N ASP A 224 8.32 5.15 -0.81
CA ASP A 224 6.90 5.26 -1.14
C ASP A 224 6.33 6.59 -0.63
N VAL A 225 5.24 7.07 -1.24
CA VAL A 225 4.46 8.22 -0.73
C VAL A 225 3.86 7.91 0.65
N GLY A 226 3.63 6.64 0.97
CA GLY A 226 3.15 6.13 2.26
C GLY A 226 4.29 5.53 3.09
N ARG A 227 4.54 6.06 4.30
CA ARG A 227 5.60 5.54 5.19
C ARG A 227 5.43 4.06 5.55
N HIS A 228 4.19 3.59 5.69
CA HIS A 228 3.90 2.17 5.97
C HIS A 228 4.24 1.30 4.76
N ASN A 229 3.88 1.76 3.55
CA ASN A 229 4.20 1.05 2.32
C ASN A 229 5.73 0.97 2.11
N ALA A 230 6.47 2.05 2.40
CA ALA A 230 7.93 2.03 2.33
C ALA A 230 8.54 0.96 3.26
N LEU A 231 7.95 0.78 4.45
CA LEU A 231 8.37 -0.28 5.37
C LEU A 231 7.97 -1.67 4.86
N ASP A 232 6.75 -1.83 4.35
CA ASP A 232 6.31 -3.10 3.78
C ASP A 232 7.19 -3.54 2.61
N LYS A 233 7.59 -2.61 1.72
CA LYS A 233 8.54 -2.90 0.64
C LYS A 233 9.89 -3.44 1.15
N LEU A 234 10.29 -3.08 2.36
CA LEU A 234 11.60 -3.44 2.92
C LEU A 234 11.59 -4.79 3.66
N VAL A 235 10.43 -5.27 4.11
CA VAL A 235 10.27 -6.52 4.87
C VAL A 235 10.36 -7.75 3.97
#